data_a1a80c7b7c453b1ec4dc38ff0732c98a
#
_entry.id   a1a80c7b7c453b1ec4dc38ff0732c98a
#
_cell.length_a   1.000
_cell.length_b   1.000
_cell.length_c   1.000
_cell.angle_alpha   90.00
_cell.angle_beta   90.00
_cell.angle_gamma   90.00
#
_symmetry.space_group_name_H-M   'P 1'
#
loop_
_entity.id
_entity.type
_entity.pdbx_description
1 polymer ?
#
loop_
_entity_poly.entity_id
_entity_poly.type
_entity_poly.pdbx_seq_one_letter_code
_entity_poly.pdbx_strand_id
1 'polypeptide(L)'
;MTNDCLSNTTLPQTLQLDGEQLSAFYQPIIALDTRKIVGYEVLGRACKDDAVRSLGPFFCDAAVPTQDHIAVDRILREQAFRKIGATPQPPMLFINLKPNWMHRGVQSGELYTLSLLDKYKVDPRRVVIEITEESFNGEIEELREIIDLYRSKGCLIAIDDVGSGFSGMDRIALIQPNILKIDIHMLKRSASHDGYLGTLRSLSALADQLGASLLAEGVETKQDLARAIQAGARYVQGFLLAKAEPDFDEPSRFSALLEEELEAHRQLQLYSESYWRYLSDRLSGKIDRIGHLEELEEEDNEWAVRLLQELENNSIRVYLCREDGIQISSNYSRREDGSWQREDEYCGANWSWRPYFVPNVVQLSENRRTMVSRAYTDLNSRAWIRTVSVLVKPGIILFVDMKDPEPDYYRL
;
A
#
# COMPACT_ATOMS: atom_id res chain seq x y z
N MET A 1 11.97 -50.61 -23.82
CA MET A 1 13.25 -50.73 -23.16
C MET A 1 13.97 -49.42 -23.35
N THR A 2 14.14 -48.57 -22.42
CA THR A 2 14.38 -48.62 -20.99
C THR A 2 13.74 -47.40 -20.31
N ASN A 3 12.78 -47.68 -19.42
CA ASN A 3 12.46 -46.80 -18.31
C ASN A 3 13.63 -46.89 -17.33
N ASP A 4 14.29 -45.77 -17.07
CA ASP A 4 14.98 -45.57 -15.80
C ASP A 4 15.46 -44.12 -15.75
N CYS A 5 14.95 -43.39 -14.81
CA CYS A 5 15.57 -42.34 -14.01
C CYS A 5 14.55 -41.31 -13.49
N LEU A 6 13.63 -41.79 -12.67
CA LEU A 6 13.06 -40.98 -11.60
C LEU A 6 13.27 -41.73 -10.28
N SER A 7 14.55 -41.83 -9.91
CA SER A 7 14.89 -42.25 -8.57
C SER A 7 14.43 -41.20 -7.56
N ASN A 8 13.56 -41.59 -6.64
CA ASN A 8 13.30 -40.94 -5.38
C ASN A 8 14.64 -40.76 -4.63
N THR A 9 15.37 -39.73 -4.99
CA THR A 9 16.55 -39.29 -4.25
C THR A 9 16.01 -38.61 -2.99
N THR A 10 15.92 -39.34 -1.90
CA THR A 10 15.84 -38.76 -0.54
C THR A 10 17.02 -37.80 -0.44
N LEU A 11 16.74 -36.48 -0.51
CA LEU A 11 17.74 -35.44 -0.29
C LEU A 11 18.41 -35.70 1.07
N PRO A 12 19.73 -35.65 1.17
CA PRO A 12 20.40 -35.74 2.46
C PRO A 12 19.85 -34.66 3.38
N GLN A 13 19.49 -35.00 4.60
CA GLN A 13 18.89 -34.08 5.60
C GLN A 13 19.83 -32.94 5.97
N THR A 14 21.08 -32.97 5.53
CA THR A 14 22.12 -31.95 5.71
C THR A 14 22.96 -31.86 4.45
N LEU A 15 22.61 -30.93 3.54
CA LEU A 15 23.57 -30.48 2.54
C LEU A 15 24.47 -29.42 3.23
N GLN A 16 25.77 -29.60 3.14
CA GLN A 16 26.74 -28.62 3.63
C GLN A 16 27.27 -27.82 2.45
N LEU A 17 27.07 -26.50 2.47
CA LEU A 17 27.78 -25.55 1.60
C LEU A 17 29.08 -25.20 2.32
N ASP A 18 30.21 -25.64 1.77
CA ASP A 18 31.56 -25.37 2.33
C ASP A 18 31.70 -25.76 3.82
N GLY A 19 31.02 -26.83 4.26
CA GLY A 19 31.04 -27.25 5.65
C GLY A 19 30.08 -26.45 6.58
N GLU A 20 29.24 -25.61 6.04
CA GLU A 20 28.19 -24.86 6.77
C GLU A 20 26.89 -25.65 6.78
N GLN A 21 26.15 -25.59 7.88
CA GLN A 21 24.82 -26.16 8.01
C GLN A 21 23.77 -25.20 7.46
N LEU A 22 22.92 -25.64 6.53
CA LEU A 22 21.79 -24.89 6.02
C LEU A 22 20.62 -24.92 7.01
N SER A 23 20.06 -23.76 7.32
CA SER A 23 18.97 -23.62 8.26
C SER A 23 17.93 -22.60 7.79
N ALA A 24 16.65 -22.95 7.95
CA ALA A 24 15.55 -22.02 7.73
C ALA A 24 15.35 -21.15 8.97
N PHE A 25 15.41 -19.85 8.79
CA PHE A 25 15.09 -18.83 9.79
C PHE A 25 13.78 -18.16 9.43
N TYR A 26 13.12 -17.54 10.39
CA TYR A 26 11.75 -17.04 10.29
C TYR A 26 11.69 -15.59 10.73
N GLN A 27 11.39 -14.68 9.80
CA GLN A 27 11.20 -13.28 10.12
C GLN A 27 9.72 -13.00 10.33
N PRO A 28 9.30 -12.44 11.49
CA PRO A 28 7.89 -12.26 11.79
C PRO A 28 7.25 -11.18 10.90
N ILE A 29 6.02 -11.49 10.48
CA ILE A 29 5.10 -10.58 9.80
C ILE A 29 3.94 -10.31 10.75
N ILE A 30 3.72 -9.03 11.06
CA ILE A 30 2.77 -8.61 12.07
C ILE A 30 1.57 -7.93 11.39
N ALA A 31 0.37 -8.31 11.81
CA ALA A 31 -0.86 -7.65 11.38
C ALA A 31 -1.16 -6.45 12.27
N LEU A 32 -1.38 -5.28 11.67
CA LEU A 32 -1.70 -4.05 12.39
C LEU A 32 -3.10 -4.10 13.02
N ASP A 33 -4.06 -4.76 12.36
CA ASP A 33 -5.43 -4.90 12.84
C ASP A 33 -5.54 -5.72 14.14
N THR A 34 -4.80 -6.81 14.25
CA THR A 34 -4.79 -7.68 15.43
C THR A 34 -3.65 -7.41 16.40
N ARG A 35 -2.63 -6.66 15.96
CA ARG A 35 -1.36 -6.39 16.66
C ARG A 35 -0.58 -7.65 17.02
N LYS A 36 -0.76 -8.72 16.23
CA LYS A 36 -0.15 -10.03 16.47
C LYS A 36 0.71 -10.46 15.29
N ILE A 37 1.69 -11.30 15.58
CA ILE A 37 2.40 -12.04 14.54
C ILE A 37 1.39 -12.98 13.88
N VAL A 38 1.22 -12.83 12.57
CA VAL A 38 0.28 -13.63 11.77
C VAL A 38 0.98 -14.62 10.86
N GLY A 39 2.26 -14.39 10.59
CA GLY A 39 3.05 -15.23 9.70
C GLY A 39 4.54 -15.00 9.85
N TYR A 40 5.30 -15.77 9.10
CA TYR A 40 6.74 -15.65 9.03
C TYR A 40 7.22 -15.84 7.59
N GLU A 41 8.14 -14.98 7.16
CA GLU A 41 8.90 -15.20 5.94
C GLU A 41 10.05 -16.18 6.21
N VAL A 42 10.19 -17.14 5.32
CA VAL A 42 11.25 -18.15 5.39
C VAL A 42 12.51 -17.63 4.71
N LEU A 43 13.55 -17.45 5.49
CA LEU A 43 14.82 -16.91 5.03
C LEU A 43 15.96 -17.92 5.27
N GLY A 44 16.69 -18.25 4.20
CA GLY A 44 17.83 -19.18 4.29
C GLY A 44 19.01 -18.58 5.03
N ARG A 45 19.62 -19.38 5.91
CA ARG A 45 20.87 -19.08 6.60
C ARG A 45 21.86 -20.22 6.45
N ALA A 46 23.13 -19.89 6.38
CA ALA A 46 24.23 -20.83 6.53
C ALA A 46 24.89 -20.58 7.89
N CYS A 47 24.99 -21.64 8.68
CA CYS A 47 25.46 -21.60 10.05
C CYS A 47 26.74 -22.43 10.18
N LYS A 48 27.78 -21.85 10.78
CA LYS A 48 29.03 -22.54 11.10
C LYS A 48 29.53 -22.05 12.44
N ASP A 49 29.72 -22.93 13.37
CA ASP A 49 30.02 -22.59 14.76
C ASP A 49 28.98 -21.56 15.28
N ASP A 50 29.40 -20.40 15.73
CA ASP A 50 28.53 -19.30 16.19
C ASP A 50 28.17 -18.27 15.09
N ALA A 51 28.70 -18.45 13.86
CA ALA A 51 28.47 -17.53 12.76
C ALA A 51 27.22 -17.91 11.96
N VAL A 52 26.37 -16.91 11.72
CA VAL A 52 25.14 -17.02 10.92
C VAL A 52 25.20 -16.00 9.78
N ARG A 53 25.15 -16.46 8.53
CA ARG A 53 25.13 -15.59 7.36
C ARG A 53 23.87 -15.79 6.51
N SER A 54 23.42 -14.74 5.84
CA SER A 54 22.30 -14.80 4.90
C SER A 54 22.69 -15.60 3.65
N LEU A 55 21.75 -16.39 3.13
CA LEU A 55 21.83 -17.03 1.82
C LEU A 55 21.29 -16.16 0.67
N GLY A 56 20.84 -14.93 0.93
CA GLY A 56 20.42 -14.00 -0.12
C GLY A 56 21.47 -13.83 -1.22
N PRO A 57 22.74 -13.50 -0.90
CA PRO A 57 23.81 -13.41 -1.90
C PRO A 57 24.03 -14.69 -2.71
N PHE A 58 23.92 -15.87 -2.07
CA PHE A 58 24.00 -17.16 -2.76
C PHE A 58 22.91 -17.30 -3.82
N PHE A 59 21.66 -16.97 -3.49
CA PHE A 59 20.54 -17.05 -4.44
C PHE A 59 20.56 -15.99 -5.54
N CYS A 60 21.30 -14.90 -5.35
CA CYS A 60 21.46 -13.84 -6.36
C CYS A 60 22.70 -14.06 -7.25
N ASP A 61 23.60 -14.98 -6.90
CA ASP A 61 24.83 -15.24 -7.65
C ASP A 61 24.55 -16.08 -8.90
N ALA A 62 24.68 -15.43 -10.07
CA ALA A 62 24.50 -16.10 -11.37
C ALA A 62 25.60 -17.13 -11.70
N ALA A 63 26.73 -17.13 -10.97
CA ALA A 63 27.79 -18.10 -11.15
C ALA A 63 27.44 -19.46 -10.48
N VAL A 64 26.51 -19.48 -9.55
CA VAL A 64 26.03 -20.70 -8.91
C VAL A 64 25.09 -21.46 -9.86
N PRO A 65 25.32 -22.76 -10.08
CA PRO A 65 24.43 -23.57 -10.90
C PRO A 65 22.98 -23.56 -10.38
N THR A 66 22.01 -23.40 -11.27
CA THR A 66 20.57 -23.41 -10.91
C THR A 66 20.16 -24.63 -10.12
N GLN A 67 20.76 -25.79 -10.40
CA GLN A 67 20.49 -27.04 -9.67
C GLN A 67 20.87 -26.95 -8.19
N ASP A 68 21.95 -26.23 -7.87
CA ASP A 68 22.39 -26.02 -6.49
C ASP A 68 21.46 -25.06 -5.77
N HIS A 69 21.03 -23.96 -6.43
CA HIS A 69 19.98 -23.09 -5.90
C HIS A 69 18.72 -23.89 -5.55
N ILE A 70 18.24 -24.73 -6.47
CA ILE A 70 17.02 -25.55 -6.27
C ILE A 70 17.23 -26.54 -5.12
N ALA A 71 18.39 -27.19 -5.01
CA ALA A 71 18.68 -28.13 -3.95
C ALA A 71 18.66 -27.46 -2.57
N VAL A 72 19.30 -26.30 -2.44
CA VAL A 72 19.29 -25.50 -1.20
C VAL A 72 17.88 -25.02 -0.86
N ASP A 73 17.14 -24.47 -1.83
CA ASP A 73 15.77 -24.02 -1.65
C ASP A 73 14.86 -25.15 -1.13
N ARG A 74 14.97 -26.33 -1.71
CA ARG A 74 14.17 -27.49 -1.30
C ARG A 74 14.45 -27.92 0.14
N ILE A 75 15.70 -27.90 0.57
CA ILE A 75 16.08 -28.22 1.96
C ILE A 75 15.46 -27.22 2.93
N LEU A 76 15.63 -25.91 2.67
CA LEU A 76 15.10 -24.86 3.52
C LEU A 76 13.57 -24.93 3.59
N ARG A 77 12.93 -25.12 2.46
CA ARG A 77 11.48 -25.23 2.34
C ARG A 77 10.96 -26.45 3.09
N GLU A 78 11.61 -27.59 2.96
CA GLU A 78 11.22 -28.81 3.72
C GLU A 78 11.36 -28.61 5.23
N GLN A 79 12.43 -27.94 5.70
CA GLN A 79 12.57 -27.58 7.11
C GLN A 79 11.42 -26.71 7.60
N ALA A 80 11.03 -25.72 6.82
CA ALA A 80 9.93 -24.80 7.14
C ALA A 80 8.58 -25.54 7.20
N PHE A 81 8.27 -26.38 6.22
CA PHE A 81 7.05 -27.16 6.21
C PHE A 81 6.97 -28.18 7.36
N ARG A 82 8.08 -28.79 7.70
CA ARG A 82 8.15 -29.70 8.86
C ARG A 82 7.87 -28.94 10.16
N LYS A 83 8.47 -27.75 10.34
CA LYS A 83 8.27 -26.92 11.55
C LYS A 83 6.82 -26.48 11.68
N ILE A 84 6.24 -25.92 10.62
CA ILE A 84 4.87 -25.41 10.66
C ILE A 84 3.85 -26.55 10.83
N GLY A 85 4.06 -27.70 10.18
CA GLY A 85 3.20 -28.87 10.33
C GLY A 85 3.22 -29.50 11.73
N ALA A 86 4.29 -29.28 12.51
CA ALA A 86 4.40 -29.71 13.91
C ALA A 86 3.82 -28.64 14.89
N THR A 87 3.46 -27.44 14.43
CA THR A 87 2.98 -26.35 15.28
C THR A 87 1.46 -26.46 15.49
N PRO A 88 0.93 -26.52 16.72
CA PRO A 88 -0.49 -26.74 16.99
C PRO A 88 -1.43 -25.67 16.44
N GLN A 89 -0.98 -24.41 16.47
CA GLN A 89 -1.68 -23.25 15.90
C GLN A 89 -0.75 -22.57 14.91
N PRO A 90 -0.62 -23.10 13.69
CA PRO A 90 0.39 -22.65 12.75
C PRO A 90 0.11 -21.22 12.27
N PRO A 91 1.12 -20.33 12.30
CA PRO A 91 1.05 -19.05 11.63
C PRO A 91 1.04 -19.23 10.10
N MET A 92 0.88 -18.14 9.35
CA MET A 92 1.11 -18.20 7.91
C MET A 92 2.62 -18.37 7.63
N LEU A 93 2.92 -19.09 6.55
CA LEU A 93 4.28 -19.32 6.09
C LEU A 93 4.46 -18.64 4.72
N PHE A 94 5.32 -17.66 4.65
CA PHE A 94 5.63 -16.91 3.43
C PHE A 94 6.87 -17.53 2.79
N ILE A 95 6.77 -17.90 1.53
CA ILE A 95 7.79 -18.65 0.82
C ILE A 95 8.10 -17.99 -0.50
N ASN A 96 9.34 -17.59 -0.65
CA ASN A 96 9.87 -17.07 -1.91
C ASN A 96 9.84 -18.14 -3.00
N LEU A 97 9.30 -17.78 -4.16
CA LEU A 97 9.22 -18.64 -5.32
C LEU A 97 9.95 -17.99 -6.50
N LYS A 98 10.88 -18.76 -7.11
CA LYS A 98 11.48 -18.37 -8.37
C LYS A 98 10.81 -19.14 -9.53
N PRO A 99 9.88 -18.52 -10.26
CA PRO A 99 9.10 -19.20 -11.29
C PRO A 99 9.96 -19.86 -12.38
N ASN A 100 11.11 -19.27 -12.72
CA ASN A 100 12.06 -19.82 -13.70
C ASN A 100 12.57 -21.23 -13.35
N TRP A 101 12.51 -21.64 -12.07
CA TRP A 101 12.90 -23.00 -11.66
C TRP A 101 11.79 -24.02 -11.86
N MET A 102 10.58 -23.57 -12.19
CA MET A 102 9.37 -24.40 -12.19
C MET A 102 8.92 -24.84 -13.58
N HIS A 103 9.45 -24.25 -14.66
CA HIS A 103 9.12 -24.63 -16.03
C HIS A 103 9.15 -26.13 -16.30
N ARG A 104 10.10 -26.85 -15.69
CA ARG A 104 10.19 -28.31 -15.83
C ARG A 104 9.21 -29.07 -14.95
N GLY A 105 8.79 -28.48 -13.81
CA GLY A 105 7.87 -29.09 -12.86
C GLY A 105 6.41 -29.00 -13.31
N VAL A 106 6.02 -27.92 -13.99
CA VAL A 106 4.65 -27.76 -14.53
C VAL A 106 4.35 -28.80 -15.62
N GLN A 107 5.33 -29.11 -16.47
CA GLN A 107 5.19 -30.18 -17.49
C GLN A 107 4.98 -31.56 -16.88
N SER A 108 5.45 -31.82 -15.64
CA SER A 108 5.22 -33.07 -14.90
C SER A 108 3.99 -33.04 -13.97
N GLY A 109 3.33 -31.86 -13.80
CA GLY A 109 2.17 -31.70 -12.90
C GLY A 109 2.50 -31.73 -11.40
N GLU A 110 3.77 -31.83 -11.02
CA GLU A 110 4.20 -31.89 -9.64
C GLU A 110 5.03 -30.68 -9.24
N LEU A 111 4.41 -29.77 -8.47
CA LEU A 111 5.14 -28.71 -7.79
C LEU A 111 5.62 -29.22 -6.42
N TYR A 112 6.92 -29.16 -6.18
CA TYR A 112 7.55 -29.64 -4.93
C TYR A 112 6.87 -29.09 -3.67
N THR A 113 6.51 -27.80 -3.65
CA THR A 113 5.82 -27.19 -2.53
C THR A 113 4.46 -27.84 -2.24
N LEU A 114 3.71 -28.23 -3.27
CA LEU A 114 2.42 -28.89 -3.11
C LEU A 114 2.59 -30.28 -2.48
N SER A 115 3.64 -31.01 -2.85
CA SER A 115 3.95 -32.29 -2.22
C SER A 115 4.30 -32.16 -0.73
N LEU A 116 4.90 -31.05 -0.32
CA LEU A 116 5.20 -30.76 1.09
C LEU A 116 3.93 -30.43 1.89
N LEU A 117 2.93 -29.78 1.31
CA LEU A 117 1.62 -29.58 1.95
C LEU A 117 1.02 -30.91 2.37
N ASP A 118 0.97 -31.87 1.46
CA ASP A 118 0.43 -33.20 1.72
C ASP A 118 1.29 -33.99 2.72
N LYS A 119 2.61 -33.96 2.55
CA LYS A 119 3.57 -34.67 3.40
C LYS A 119 3.50 -34.23 4.86
N TYR A 120 3.42 -32.92 5.10
CA TYR A 120 3.43 -32.36 6.45
C TYR A 120 2.04 -31.95 6.95
N LYS A 121 0.98 -32.23 6.18
CA LYS A 121 -0.42 -31.94 6.51
C LYS A 121 -0.64 -30.45 6.84
N VAL A 122 0.01 -29.57 6.08
CA VAL A 122 -0.14 -28.12 6.24
C VAL A 122 -1.35 -27.65 5.47
N ASP A 123 -2.21 -26.87 6.13
CA ASP A 123 -3.35 -26.20 5.46
C ASP A 123 -2.82 -25.22 4.40
N PRO A 124 -3.14 -25.41 3.10
CA PRO A 124 -2.67 -24.52 2.04
C PRO A 124 -3.00 -23.05 2.28
N ARG A 125 -4.10 -22.73 2.98
CA ARG A 125 -4.50 -21.37 3.34
C ARG A 125 -3.53 -20.69 4.31
N ARG A 126 -2.60 -21.43 4.88
CA ARG A 126 -1.52 -20.92 5.72
C ARG A 126 -0.22 -20.69 4.95
N VAL A 127 -0.21 -20.92 3.64
CA VAL A 127 0.98 -20.74 2.82
C VAL A 127 0.75 -19.59 1.85
N VAL A 128 1.67 -18.64 1.89
CA VAL A 128 1.74 -17.50 0.98
C VAL A 128 2.93 -17.70 0.05
N ILE A 129 2.67 -17.73 -1.24
CA ILE A 129 3.69 -17.84 -2.28
C ILE A 129 4.09 -16.44 -2.70
N GLU A 130 5.33 -16.08 -2.45
CA GLU A 130 5.91 -14.78 -2.81
C GLU A 130 6.59 -14.88 -4.16
N ILE A 131 6.25 -13.95 -5.05
CA ILE A 131 6.79 -13.90 -6.41
C ILE A 131 7.39 -12.52 -6.60
N THR A 132 8.71 -12.47 -6.82
CA THR A 132 9.37 -11.21 -7.16
C THR A 132 9.03 -10.85 -8.61
N GLU A 133 8.88 -9.57 -8.86
CA GLU A 133 8.54 -9.04 -10.17
C GLU A 133 9.54 -9.43 -11.27
N GLU A 134 10.83 -9.43 -10.96
CA GLU A 134 11.91 -9.73 -11.90
C GLU A 134 12.14 -11.23 -12.11
N SER A 135 11.56 -12.09 -11.30
CA SER A 135 11.94 -13.50 -11.24
C SER A 135 11.42 -14.37 -12.39
N PHE A 136 10.66 -13.78 -13.33
CA PHE A 136 10.11 -14.53 -14.46
C PHE A 136 10.46 -13.91 -15.80
N ASN A 137 11.29 -14.63 -16.58
CA ASN A 137 11.70 -14.27 -17.94
C ASN A 137 10.88 -14.98 -19.04
N GLY A 138 9.85 -15.76 -18.67
CA GLY A 138 8.95 -16.46 -19.58
C GLY A 138 7.73 -15.66 -19.99
N GLU A 139 6.81 -16.30 -20.71
CA GLU A 139 5.54 -15.69 -21.03
C GLU A 139 4.66 -15.57 -19.77
N ILE A 140 3.93 -14.48 -19.65
CA ILE A 140 3.13 -14.17 -18.46
C ILE A 140 2.02 -15.20 -18.22
N GLU A 141 1.55 -15.84 -19.27
CA GLU A 141 0.58 -16.91 -19.25
C GLU A 141 1.09 -18.14 -18.50
N GLU A 142 2.36 -18.51 -18.66
CA GLU A 142 2.98 -19.62 -17.93
C GLU A 142 3.08 -19.32 -16.42
N LEU A 143 3.42 -18.07 -16.07
CA LEU A 143 3.40 -17.64 -14.67
C LEU A 143 2.00 -17.76 -14.09
N ARG A 144 0.98 -17.37 -14.84
CA ARG A 144 -0.41 -17.47 -14.43
C ARG A 144 -0.83 -18.91 -14.18
N GLU A 145 -0.46 -19.86 -15.06
CA GLU A 145 -0.77 -21.27 -14.85
C GLU A 145 -0.18 -21.80 -13.53
N ILE A 146 1.06 -21.44 -13.21
CA ILE A 146 1.71 -21.80 -11.94
C ILE A 146 0.94 -21.22 -10.74
N ILE A 147 0.59 -19.95 -10.82
CA ILE A 147 -0.15 -19.25 -9.75
C ILE A 147 -1.54 -19.87 -9.56
N ASP A 148 -2.25 -20.14 -10.66
CA ASP A 148 -3.59 -20.70 -10.61
C ASP A 148 -3.56 -22.13 -10.02
N LEU A 149 -2.47 -22.87 -10.22
CA LEU A 149 -2.28 -24.19 -9.57
C LEU A 149 -2.15 -24.04 -8.06
N TYR A 150 -1.32 -23.12 -7.54
CA TYR A 150 -1.22 -22.85 -6.10
C TYR A 150 -2.55 -22.36 -5.53
N ARG A 151 -3.20 -21.44 -6.22
CA ARG A 151 -4.49 -20.89 -5.81
C ARG A 151 -5.59 -21.95 -5.78
N SER A 152 -5.61 -22.88 -6.72
CA SER A 152 -6.57 -24.00 -6.77
C SER A 152 -6.47 -24.90 -5.55
N LYS A 153 -5.30 -24.96 -4.91
CA LYS A 153 -5.07 -25.68 -3.65
C LYS A 153 -5.42 -24.87 -2.41
N GLY A 154 -5.63 -23.56 -2.55
CA GLY A 154 -5.98 -22.65 -1.46
C GLY A 154 -4.81 -21.80 -0.95
N CYS A 155 -3.62 -21.87 -1.57
CA CYS A 155 -2.50 -20.99 -1.21
C CYS A 155 -2.80 -19.53 -1.55
N LEU A 156 -2.26 -18.62 -0.75
CA LEU A 156 -2.28 -17.18 -1.01
C LEU A 156 -1.08 -16.80 -1.89
N ILE A 157 -1.25 -15.71 -2.62
CA ILE A 157 -0.22 -15.18 -3.53
C ILE A 157 0.18 -13.78 -3.07
N ALA A 158 1.47 -13.52 -2.99
CA ALA A 158 2.05 -12.20 -2.76
C ALA A 158 2.94 -11.80 -3.94
N ILE A 159 2.87 -10.54 -4.34
CA ILE A 159 3.86 -9.92 -5.24
C ILE A 159 4.83 -9.15 -4.37
N ASP A 160 6.11 -9.46 -4.55
CA ASP A 160 7.23 -8.89 -3.80
C ASP A 160 7.89 -7.74 -4.56
N ASP A 161 8.58 -6.84 -3.83
CA ASP A 161 9.34 -5.70 -4.33
C ASP A 161 8.52 -4.69 -5.17
N VAL A 162 7.22 -4.53 -4.89
CA VAL A 162 6.36 -3.60 -5.63
C VAL A 162 6.89 -2.17 -5.48
N GLY A 163 7.24 -1.54 -6.62
CA GLY A 163 7.74 -0.17 -6.68
C GLY A 163 9.25 -0.03 -6.67
N SER A 164 10.01 -1.11 -6.70
CA SER A 164 11.48 -1.08 -6.80
C SER A 164 12.01 -0.66 -8.18
N GLY A 165 11.15 -0.60 -9.22
CA GLY A 165 11.52 -0.03 -10.51
C GLY A 165 10.76 -0.48 -11.75
N PHE A 166 10.17 -1.66 -11.78
CA PHE A 166 9.59 -2.22 -12.99
C PHE A 166 8.24 -2.92 -12.80
N SER A 167 7.52 -2.66 -11.70
CA SER A 167 6.21 -3.25 -11.46
C SER A 167 5.24 -2.88 -12.59
N GLY A 168 5.10 -3.79 -13.54
CA GLY A 168 4.06 -3.65 -14.55
C GLY A 168 2.69 -3.77 -13.87
N MET A 169 1.91 -2.68 -13.85
CA MET A 169 0.50 -2.72 -13.42
C MET A 169 -0.25 -3.88 -14.08
N ASP A 170 0.15 -4.24 -15.29
CA ASP A 170 -0.39 -5.39 -16.04
C ASP A 170 -0.18 -6.71 -15.30
N ARG A 171 0.98 -6.91 -14.66
CA ARG A 171 1.25 -8.11 -13.85
C ARG A 171 0.38 -8.18 -12.62
N ILE A 172 0.27 -7.06 -11.89
CA ILE A 172 -0.60 -6.98 -10.71
C ILE A 172 -2.06 -7.29 -11.11
N ALA A 173 -2.53 -6.70 -12.20
CA ALA A 173 -3.88 -6.93 -12.71
C ALA A 173 -4.12 -8.38 -13.14
N LEU A 174 -3.12 -9.02 -13.78
CA LEU A 174 -3.22 -10.39 -14.24
C LEU A 174 -3.13 -11.41 -13.10
N ILE A 175 -2.19 -11.19 -12.19
CA ILE A 175 -1.93 -12.08 -11.06
C ILE A 175 -3.03 -11.98 -10.01
N GLN A 176 -3.62 -10.79 -9.80
CA GLN A 176 -4.61 -10.51 -8.76
C GLN A 176 -4.16 -11.06 -7.39
N PRO A 177 -3.05 -10.55 -6.82
CA PRO A 177 -2.46 -11.08 -5.61
C PRO A 177 -3.36 -10.85 -4.39
N ASN A 178 -3.15 -11.64 -3.34
CA ASN A 178 -3.76 -11.43 -2.03
C ASN A 178 -2.98 -10.39 -1.20
N ILE A 179 -1.67 -10.25 -1.50
CA ILE A 179 -0.77 -9.36 -0.77
C ILE A 179 0.15 -8.65 -1.77
N LEU A 180 0.32 -7.34 -1.58
CA LEU A 180 1.33 -6.51 -2.26
C LEU A 180 2.38 -6.11 -1.23
N LYS A 181 3.63 -6.53 -1.40
CA LYS A 181 4.76 -6.20 -0.53
C LYS A 181 5.43 -4.94 -1.07
N ILE A 182 5.54 -3.92 -0.24
CA ILE A 182 6.12 -2.63 -0.60
C ILE A 182 7.48 -2.52 0.05
N ASP A 183 8.51 -2.31 -0.79
CA ASP A 183 9.87 -2.10 -0.35
C ASP A 183 10.05 -0.81 0.47
N ILE A 184 10.92 -0.88 1.48
CA ILE A 184 11.25 0.23 2.38
C ILE A 184 11.74 1.49 1.64
N HIS A 185 12.41 1.34 0.49
CA HIS A 185 12.92 2.49 -0.25
C HIS A 185 11.79 3.36 -0.75
N MET A 186 10.65 2.78 -1.16
CA MET A 186 9.47 3.55 -1.53
C MET A 186 8.91 4.32 -0.33
N LEU A 187 8.78 3.67 0.85
CA LEU A 187 8.35 4.32 2.09
C LEU A 187 9.28 5.47 2.49
N LYS A 188 10.60 5.24 2.51
CA LYS A 188 11.59 6.26 2.86
C LYS A 188 11.59 7.43 1.88
N ARG A 189 11.50 7.18 0.57
CA ARG A 189 11.43 8.23 -0.45
C ARG A 189 10.12 9.04 -0.40
N SER A 190 9.01 8.42 -0.02
CA SER A 190 7.74 9.13 0.13
C SER A 190 7.77 10.22 1.20
N ALA A 191 8.70 10.15 2.15
CA ALA A 191 8.89 11.16 3.18
C ALA A 191 9.41 12.51 2.67
N SER A 192 10.15 12.51 1.56
CA SER A 192 10.85 13.69 1.03
C SER A 192 10.45 14.04 -0.40
N HIS A 193 9.63 13.23 -1.06
CA HIS A 193 9.29 13.41 -2.46
C HIS A 193 7.81 13.11 -2.73
N ASP A 194 7.04 14.14 -3.06
CA ASP A 194 5.58 14.06 -3.24
C ASP A 194 5.15 13.05 -4.31
N GLY A 195 5.96 12.82 -5.35
CA GLY A 195 5.68 11.82 -6.37
C GLY A 195 5.69 10.39 -5.81
N TYR A 196 6.63 10.06 -4.91
CA TYR A 196 6.63 8.75 -4.23
C TYR A 196 5.46 8.60 -3.26
N LEU A 197 5.09 9.66 -2.56
CA LEU A 197 3.91 9.66 -1.69
C LEU A 197 2.63 9.43 -2.52
N GLY A 198 2.49 10.11 -3.66
CA GLY A 198 1.39 9.89 -4.59
C GLY A 198 1.34 8.46 -5.12
N THR A 199 2.48 7.88 -5.48
CA THR A 199 2.59 6.49 -5.94
C THR A 199 2.18 5.51 -4.82
N LEU A 200 2.66 5.71 -3.60
CA LEU A 200 2.33 4.87 -2.45
C LEU A 200 0.82 4.87 -2.16
N ARG A 201 0.19 6.06 -2.19
CA ARG A 201 -1.27 6.19 -2.03
C ARG A 201 -2.04 5.54 -3.18
N SER A 202 -1.51 5.60 -4.41
CA SER A 202 -2.12 4.94 -5.55
C SER A 202 -2.05 3.42 -5.44
N LEU A 203 -0.93 2.87 -4.93
CA LEU A 203 -0.79 1.44 -4.63
C LEU A 203 -1.73 0.99 -3.52
N SER A 204 -1.92 1.81 -2.48
CA SER A 204 -2.91 1.55 -1.44
C SER A 204 -4.32 1.46 -2.00
N ALA A 205 -4.72 2.45 -2.81
CA ALA A 205 -6.04 2.44 -3.45
C ALA A 205 -6.20 1.25 -4.43
N LEU A 206 -5.14 0.88 -5.15
CA LEU A 206 -5.14 -0.30 -6.02
C LEU A 206 -5.33 -1.59 -5.21
N ALA A 207 -4.61 -1.74 -4.09
CA ALA A 207 -4.76 -2.88 -3.20
C ALA A 207 -6.21 -3.02 -2.70
N ASP A 208 -6.82 -1.92 -2.25
CA ASP A 208 -8.22 -1.89 -1.83
C ASP A 208 -9.18 -2.34 -2.95
N GLN A 209 -8.97 -1.87 -4.18
CA GLN A 209 -9.80 -2.23 -5.34
C GLN A 209 -9.65 -3.70 -5.75
N LEU A 210 -8.46 -4.28 -5.58
CA LEU A 210 -8.18 -5.69 -5.85
C LEU A 210 -8.57 -6.61 -4.69
N GLY A 211 -8.94 -6.07 -3.53
CA GLY A 211 -9.12 -6.85 -2.30
C GLY A 211 -7.82 -7.45 -1.77
N ALA A 212 -6.69 -6.85 -2.12
CA ALA A 212 -5.36 -7.23 -1.64
C ALA A 212 -4.99 -6.46 -0.37
N SER A 213 -4.10 -7.05 0.43
CA SER A 213 -3.53 -6.38 1.61
C SER A 213 -2.15 -5.83 1.27
N LEU A 214 -1.82 -4.62 1.76
CA LEU A 214 -0.45 -4.12 1.71
C LEU A 214 0.38 -4.69 2.86
N LEU A 215 1.60 -5.10 2.56
CA LEU A 215 2.65 -5.46 3.52
C LEU A 215 3.82 -4.50 3.31
N ALA A 216 4.16 -3.72 4.34
CA ALA A 216 5.34 -2.85 4.31
C ALA A 216 6.55 -3.59 4.87
N GLU A 217 7.58 -3.69 4.05
CA GLU A 217 8.82 -4.39 4.39
C GLU A 217 9.92 -3.44 4.87
N GLY A 218 10.93 -4.00 5.52
CA GLY A 218 12.13 -3.28 5.92
C GLY A 218 11.88 -2.15 6.92
N VAL A 219 10.79 -2.20 7.70
CA VAL A 219 10.51 -1.21 8.75
C VAL A 219 11.61 -1.25 9.81
N GLU A 220 12.44 -0.19 9.88
CA GLU A 220 13.60 -0.11 10.75
C GLU A 220 13.43 0.87 11.90
N THR A 221 12.52 1.85 11.75
CA THR A 221 12.29 2.91 12.74
C THR A 221 10.80 3.07 13.04
N LYS A 222 10.47 3.69 14.19
CA LYS A 222 9.08 4.09 14.50
C LYS A 222 8.50 5.00 13.40
N GLN A 223 9.32 5.84 12.80
CA GLN A 223 8.91 6.71 11.70
C GLN A 223 8.54 5.92 10.43
N ASP A 224 9.28 4.84 10.11
CA ASP A 224 8.90 3.95 9.01
C ASP A 224 7.58 3.24 9.32
N LEU A 225 7.38 2.79 10.57
CA LEU A 225 6.14 2.17 11.02
C LEU A 225 4.96 3.14 10.90
N ALA A 226 5.11 4.38 11.34
CA ALA A 226 4.08 5.41 11.21
C ALA A 226 3.71 5.66 9.75
N ARG A 227 4.69 5.68 8.84
CA ARG A 227 4.44 5.81 7.39
C ARG A 227 3.74 4.59 6.79
N ALA A 228 4.11 3.39 7.22
CA ALA A 228 3.44 2.16 6.80
C ALA A 228 1.95 2.17 7.22
N ILE A 229 1.65 2.59 8.46
CA ILE A 229 0.28 2.77 8.96
C ILE A 229 -0.47 3.80 8.11
N GLN A 230 0.16 4.95 7.85
CA GLN A 230 -0.42 6.01 7.03
C GLN A 230 -0.70 5.58 5.60
N ALA A 231 0.18 4.75 5.03
CA ALA A 231 0.00 4.19 3.70
C ALA A 231 -1.14 3.15 3.63
N GLY A 232 -1.75 2.78 4.76
CA GLY A 232 -2.79 1.79 4.83
C GLY A 232 -2.26 0.35 4.79
N ALA A 233 -0.98 0.13 5.16
CA ALA A 233 -0.46 -1.22 5.29
C ALA A 233 -1.30 -2.01 6.31
N ARG A 234 -1.64 -3.24 5.97
CA ARG A 234 -2.25 -4.19 6.90
C ARG A 234 -1.21 -4.99 7.65
N TYR A 235 -0.09 -5.27 6.97
CA TYR A 235 1.01 -6.06 7.51
C TYR A 235 2.30 -5.24 7.51
N VAL A 236 3.16 -5.51 8.50
CA VAL A 236 4.48 -4.88 8.62
C VAL A 236 5.53 -5.92 8.95
N GLN A 237 6.74 -5.73 8.41
CA GLN A 237 7.91 -6.56 8.63
C GLN A 237 9.17 -5.69 8.64
N GLY A 238 10.12 -5.98 9.53
CA GLY A 238 11.38 -5.25 9.55
C GLY A 238 12.15 -5.33 10.85
N PHE A 239 13.34 -4.76 10.86
CA PHE A 239 14.29 -4.86 11.99
C PHE A 239 13.87 -4.07 13.22
N LEU A 240 12.95 -3.10 13.08
CA LEU A 240 12.33 -2.47 14.25
C LEU A 240 11.60 -3.51 15.12
N LEU A 241 11.02 -4.52 14.51
CA LEU A 241 10.26 -5.56 15.17
C LEU A 241 11.19 -6.72 15.52
N ALA A 242 11.68 -7.46 14.53
CA ALA A 242 12.65 -8.51 14.74
C ALA A 242 13.45 -8.84 13.48
N LYS A 243 14.63 -9.41 13.69
CA LYS A 243 15.37 -10.13 12.64
C LYS A 243 14.79 -11.54 12.48
N ALA A 244 15.20 -12.21 11.41
CA ALA A 244 14.89 -13.63 11.26
C ALA A 244 15.60 -14.47 12.32
N GLU A 245 14.87 -15.33 13.00
CA GLU A 245 15.32 -16.19 14.06
C GLU A 245 14.96 -17.67 13.77
N PRO A 246 15.65 -18.65 14.38
CA PRO A 246 15.36 -20.07 14.11
C PRO A 246 14.00 -20.54 14.67
N ASP A 247 13.43 -19.81 15.63
CA ASP A 247 12.18 -20.17 16.30
C ASP A 247 11.10 -19.11 16.12
N PHE A 248 9.85 -19.50 16.33
CA PHE A 248 8.71 -18.61 16.32
C PHE A 248 8.61 -17.86 17.65
N ASP A 249 8.28 -16.58 17.58
CA ASP A 249 8.05 -15.71 18.73
C ASP A 249 6.63 -15.90 19.32
N GLU A 250 6.43 -15.39 20.52
CA GLU A 250 5.12 -15.24 21.12
C GLU A 250 4.28 -14.27 20.28
N PRO A 251 3.04 -14.64 19.87
CA PRO A 251 2.26 -13.86 18.91
C PRO A 251 2.03 -12.38 19.28
N SER A 252 1.92 -12.05 20.56
CA SER A 252 1.66 -10.69 21.07
C SER A 252 2.91 -9.89 21.43
N ARG A 253 4.11 -10.40 21.13
CA ARG A 253 5.39 -9.75 21.49
C ARG A 253 5.47 -8.27 21.18
N PHE A 254 4.88 -7.83 20.06
CA PHE A 254 4.97 -6.45 19.58
C PHE A 254 3.71 -5.62 19.82
N SER A 255 2.69 -6.17 20.50
CA SER A 255 1.36 -5.55 20.64
C SER A 255 1.41 -4.17 21.27
N ALA A 256 2.25 -3.96 22.29
CA ALA A 256 2.35 -2.67 22.98
C ALA A 256 2.93 -1.56 22.09
N LEU A 257 3.98 -1.87 21.32
CA LEU A 257 4.57 -0.93 20.35
C LEU A 257 3.53 -0.53 19.27
N LEU A 258 2.82 -1.51 18.74
CA LEU A 258 1.81 -1.25 17.70
C LEU A 258 0.62 -0.47 18.23
N GLU A 259 0.19 -0.72 19.46
CA GLU A 259 -0.88 0.04 20.11
C GLU A 259 -0.52 1.52 20.24
N GLU A 260 0.72 1.82 20.70
CA GLU A 260 1.23 3.18 20.81
C GLU A 260 1.20 3.92 19.47
N GLU A 261 1.73 3.30 18.41
CA GLU A 261 1.82 3.92 17.08
C GLU A 261 0.45 4.06 16.38
N LEU A 262 -0.43 3.07 16.53
CA LEU A 262 -1.79 3.14 16.01
C LEU A 262 -2.62 4.22 16.71
N GLU A 263 -2.47 4.37 18.03
CA GLU A 263 -3.15 5.44 18.78
C GLU A 263 -2.62 6.82 18.38
N ALA A 264 -1.30 6.98 18.21
CA ALA A 264 -0.71 8.23 17.72
C ALA A 264 -1.27 8.59 16.33
N HIS A 265 -1.34 7.61 15.42
CA HIS A 265 -1.94 7.80 14.09
C HIS A 265 -3.43 8.21 14.18
N ARG A 266 -4.21 7.54 15.03
CA ARG A 266 -5.62 7.87 15.24
C ARG A 266 -5.81 9.30 15.76
N GLN A 267 -4.96 9.76 16.69
CA GLN A 267 -5.02 11.12 17.21
C GLN A 267 -4.72 12.16 16.14
N LEU A 268 -3.73 11.91 15.28
CA LEU A 268 -3.43 12.79 14.15
C LEU A 268 -4.60 12.89 13.18
N GLN A 269 -5.24 11.76 12.86
CA GLN A 269 -6.43 11.76 11.99
C GLN A 269 -7.60 12.54 12.60
N LEU A 270 -7.89 12.34 13.88
CA LEU A 270 -8.92 13.08 14.58
C LEU A 270 -8.65 14.59 14.59
N TYR A 271 -7.39 14.97 14.78
CA TYR A 271 -6.97 16.37 14.71
C TYR A 271 -7.21 16.96 13.31
N SER A 272 -6.76 16.26 12.27
CA SER A 272 -6.95 16.68 10.87
C SER A 272 -8.44 16.86 10.53
N GLU A 273 -9.27 15.88 10.84
CA GLU A 273 -10.72 15.96 10.57
C GLU A 273 -11.40 17.09 11.37
N SER A 274 -10.98 17.31 12.62
CA SER A 274 -11.49 18.40 13.45
C SER A 274 -11.07 19.76 12.93
N TYR A 275 -9.83 19.88 12.44
CA TYR A 275 -9.31 21.10 11.82
C TYR A 275 -10.11 21.47 10.55
N TRP A 276 -10.34 20.50 9.67
CA TRP A 276 -11.09 20.73 8.43
C TRP A 276 -12.56 21.05 8.71
N ARG A 277 -13.17 20.43 9.69
CA ARG A 277 -14.52 20.80 10.15
C ARG A 277 -14.54 22.25 10.64
N TYR A 278 -13.61 22.62 11.51
CA TYR A 278 -13.50 23.99 12.00
C TYR A 278 -13.35 25.01 10.86
N LEU A 279 -12.48 24.73 9.87
CA LEU A 279 -12.31 25.61 8.71
C LEU A 279 -13.59 25.72 7.88
N SER A 280 -14.27 24.61 7.64
CA SER A 280 -15.51 24.61 6.87
C SER A 280 -16.64 25.37 7.57
N ASP A 281 -16.77 25.24 8.88
CA ASP A 281 -17.77 25.96 9.68
C ASP A 281 -17.44 27.47 9.72
N ARG A 282 -16.16 27.84 9.86
CA ARG A 282 -15.71 29.24 9.75
C ARG A 282 -16.04 29.83 8.39
N LEU A 283 -15.77 29.10 7.31
CA LEU A 283 -16.08 29.58 5.96
C LEU A 283 -17.58 29.80 5.79
N SER A 284 -18.42 28.86 6.23
CA SER A 284 -19.88 29.05 6.19
C SER A 284 -20.31 30.30 6.94
N GLY A 285 -19.80 30.52 8.17
CA GLY A 285 -20.10 31.72 8.94
C GLY A 285 -19.61 33.03 8.33
N LYS A 286 -18.53 33.00 7.53
CA LYS A 286 -18.07 34.16 6.74
C LYS A 286 -19.02 34.45 5.59
N ILE A 287 -19.47 33.43 4.88
CA ILE A 287 -20.43 33.55 3.79
C ILE A 287 -21.76 34.14 4.29
N ASP A 288 -22.26 33.66 5.43
CA ASP A 288 -23.47 34.17 6.04
C ASP A 288 -23.39 35.69 6.40
N ARG A 289 -22.20 36.15 6.84
CA ARG A 289 -21.99 37.58 7.17
C ARG A 289 -21.85 38.47 5.95
N ILE A 290 -21.34 37.96 4.84
CA ILE A 290 -21.23 38.72 3.61
C ILE A 290 -22.60 39.12 3.11
N GLY A 291 -23.63 38.34 3.40
CA GLY A 291 -25.03 38.61 3.03
C GLY A 291 -25.23 38.76 1.52
N HIS A 292 -26.49 38.70 1.05
CA HIS A 292 -26.84 38.94 -0.36
C HIS A 292 -26.20 38.04 -1.43
N LEU A 293 -25.46 36.96 -1.01
CA LEU A 293 -25.07 35.94 -1.97
C LEU A 293 -26.31 35.25 -2.59
N GLU A 294 -27.47 35.39 -1.95
CA GLU A 294 -28.74 34.89 -2.44
C GLU A 294 -29.33 35.74 -3.59
N GLU A 295 -28.93 37.03 -3.70
CA GLU A 295 -29.42 37.98 -4.69
C GLU A 295 -28.51 38.09 -5.92
N LEU A 296 -27.41 37.30 -5.98
CA LEU A 296 -26.43 37.37 -7.05
C LEU A 296 -27.04 37.00 -8.41
N GLU A 297 -27.01 37.92 -9.34
CA GLU A 297 -27.14 37.64 -10.77
C GLU A 297 -25.82 36.99 -11.25
N GLU A 298 -25.91 36.07 -12.21
CA GLU A 298 -24.78 35.21 -12.68
C GLU A 298 -23.55 36.04 -13.14
N GLU A 299 -23.74 37.33 -13.47
CA GLU A 299 -22.69 38.23 -13.98
C GLU A 299 -22.02 39.11 -12.89
N ASP A 300 -22.56 39.15 -11.67
CA ASP A 300 -22.06 40.01 -10.61
C ASP A 300 -20.93 39.37 -9.80
N ASN A 301 -19.73 39.96 -9.87
CA ASN A 301 -18.54 39.50 -9.16
C ASN A 301 -18.26 40.30 -7.86
N GLU A 302 -19.15 41.15 -7.41
CA GLU A 302 -18.95 41.96 -6.17
C GLU A 302 -18.84 41.06 -4.94
N TRP A 303 -19.55 39.94 -4.90
CA TRP A 303 -19.46 38.95 -3.83
C TRP A 303 -18.02 38.44 -3.68
N ALA A 304 -17.33 38.19 -4.81
CA ALA A 304 -15.99 37.67 -4.81
C ALA A 304 -15.04 38.64 -4.11
N VAL A 305 -15.11 39.94 -4.42
CA VAL A 305 -14.22 40.94 -3.81
C VAL A 305 -14.35 40.92 -2.27
N ARG A 306 -15.56 40.81 -1.74
CA ARG A 306 -15.80 40.75 -0.30
C ARG A 306 -15.31 39.44 0.31
N LEU A 307 -15.61 38.30 -0.33
CA LEU A 307 -15.22 37.00 0.16
C LEU A 307 -13.69 36.79 0.15
N LEU A 308 -13.03 37.21 -0.94
CA LEU A 308 -11.59 37.00 -1.12
C LEU A 308 -10.75 37.68 -0.02
N GLN A 309 -11.24 38.81 0.54
CA GLN A 309 -10.60 39.53 1.66
C GLN A 309 -10.71 38.76 2.98
N GLU A 310 -11.74 37.93 3.13
CA GLU A 310 -12.04 37.20 4.35
C GLU A 310 -11.43 35.78 4.35
N LEU A 311 -10.92 35.29 3.20
CA LEU A 311 -10.43 33.91 3.08
C LEU A 311 -9.11 33.68 3.81
N GLU A 312 -8.94 32.46 4.30
CA GLU A 312 -7.72 32.00 4.96
C GLU A 312 -6.52 32.02 4.00
N ASN A 313 -5.32 32.17 4.54
CA ASN A 313 -4.09 32.26 3.74
C ASN A 313 -3.78 30.99 2.93
N ASN A 314 -4.30 29.84 3.36
CA ASN A 314 -4.16 28.56 2.66
C ASN A 314 -5.22 28.36 1.55
N SER A 315 -6.18 29.28 1.38
CA SER A 315 -7.12 29.26 0.25
C SER A 315 -6.41 29.64 -1.03
N ILE A 316 -6.52 28.81 -2.07
CA ILE A 316 -5.80 28.98 -3.34
C ILE A 316 -6.70 29.23 -4.53
N ARG A 317 -7.97 28.83 -4.46
CA ARG A 317 -8.92 29.03 -5.55
C ARG A 317 -10.35 29.09 -5.05
N VAL A 318 -11.18 29.91 -5.69
CA VAL A 318 -12.59 30.07 -5.37
C VAL A 318 -13.42 30.17 -6.64
N TYR A 319 -14.56 29.49 -6.67
CA TYR A 319 -15.49 29.53 -7.79
C TYR A 319 -16.88 29.05 -7.38
N LEU A 320 -17.91 29.43 -8.15
CA LEU A 320 -19.30 29.00 -7.97
C LEU A 320 -19.70 28.03 -9.07
N CYS A 321 -20.40 26.97 -8.68
CA CYS A 321 -21.03 26.04 -9.62
C CYS A 321 -22.50 25.82 -9.28
N ARG A 322 -23.24 25.39 -10.30
CA ARG A 322 -24.55 24.77 -10.12
C ARG A 322 -24.38 23.30 -9.69
N GLU A 323 -25.44 22.73 -9.17
CA GLU A 323 -25.46 21.31 -8.76
C GLU A 323 -25.20 20.32 -9.93
N ASP A 324 -25.44 20.74 -11.19
CA ASP A 324 -25.15 19.96 -12.39
C ASP A 324 -23.65 20.00 -12.79
N GLY A 325 -22.83 20.74 -12.05
CA GLY A 325 -21.38 20.85 -12.26
C GLY A 325 -20.95 22.00 -13.15
N ILE A 326 -21.87 22.78 -13.69
CA ILE A 326 -21.53 23.94 -14.53
C ILE A 326 -21.04 25.09 -13.63
N GLN A 327 -19.83 25.56 -13.89
CA GLN A 327 -19.29 26.75 -13.23
C GLN A 327 -19.95 28.02 -13.77
N ILE A 328 -20.47 28.81 -12.85
CA ILE A 328 -21.22 30.03 -13.20
C ILE A 328 -20.45 31.32 -12.88
N SER A 329 -19.30 31.23 -12.25
CA SER A 329 -18.43 32.40 -11.98
C SER A 329 -17.06 32.21 -12.62
N SER A 330 -16.29 33.30 -12.70
CA SER A 330 -14.86 33.24 -12.94
C SER A 330 -14.16 32.40 -11.84
N ASN A 331 -13.01 31.82 -12.14
CA ASN A 331 -12.08 31.38 -11.09
C ASN A 331 -11.41 32.60 -10.48
N TYR A 332 -11.17 32.54 -9.18
CA TYR A 332 -10.28 33.44 -8.47
C TYR A 332 -9.15 32.59 -7.88
N SER A 333 -7.97 32.70 -8.49
CA SER A 333 -6.78 31.94 -8.06
C SER A 333 -5.81 32.86 -7.32
N ARG A 334 -5.23 32.33 -6.20
CA ARG A 334 -4.31 33.09 -5.36
C ARG A 334 -2.89 32.95 -5.90
N ARG A 335 -2.21 34.07 -6.13
CA ARG A 335 -0.82 34.15 -6.55
C ARG A 335 0.12 33.96 -5.35
N GLU A 336 1.39 33.74 -5.63
CA GLU A 336 2.43 33.60 -4.60
C GLU A 336 2.60 34.86 -3.74
N ASP A 337 2.36 36.05 -4.31
CA ASP A 337 2.39 37.31 -3.59
C ASP A 337 1.15 37.56 -2.71
N GLY A 338 0.20 36.59 -2.68
CA GLY A 338 -1.04 36.66 -1.93
C GLY A 338 -2.18 37.41 -2.62
N SER A 339 -1.94 38.05 -3.77
CA SER A 339 -2.97 38.66 -4.57
C SER A 339 -3.86 37.64 -5.27
N TRP A 340 -5.09 38.05 -5.64
CA TRP A 340 -6.02 37.20 -6.36
C TRP A 340 -6.05 37.56 -7.85
N GLN A 341 -6.00 36.55 -8.70
CA GLN A 341 -6.15 36.66 -10.14
C GLN A 341 -7.50 36.11 -10.54
N ARG A 342 -8.24 36.89 -11.33
CA ARG A 342 -9.48 36.46 -11.96
C ARG A 342 -9.17 35.75 -13.29
N GLU A 343 -9.87 34.62 -13.53
CA GLU A 343 -9.71 33.78 -14.72
C GLU A 343 -11.08 33.44 -15.27
N ASP A 344 -11.47 34.16 -16.37
CA ASP A 344 -12.82 34.06 -16.93
C ASP A 344 -13.03 32.84 -17.82
N GLU A 345 -11.95 32.23 -18.32
CA GLU A 345 -11.98 31.08 -19.21
C GLU A 345 -12.64 29.84 -18.61
N TYR A 346 -12.77 29.76 -17.30
CA TYR A 346 -13.41 28.64 -16.62
C TYR A 346 -14.93 28.79 -16.47
N CYS A 347 -15.48 29.94 -16.77
CA CYS A 347 -16.93 30.14 -16.76
C CYS A 347 -17.60 29.24 -17.81
N GLY A 348 -18.60 28.45 -17.41
CA GLY A 348 -19.23 27.45 -18.25
C GLY A 348 -18.53 26.08 -18.25
N ALA A 349 -17.36 25.93 -17.61
CA ALA A 349 -16.70 24.62 -17.45
C ALA A 349 -17.56 23.67 -16.62
N ASN A 350 -17.51 22.38 -16.95
CA ASN A 350 -18.22 21.33 -16.21
C ASN A 350 -17.25 20.56 -15.32
N TRP A 351 -17.47 20.56 -14.01
CA TRP A 351 -16.64 19.89 -13.00
C TRP A 351 -17.28 18.62 -12.44
N SER A 352 -18.47 18.20 -12.91
CA SER A 352 -19.16 17.01 -12.40
C SER A 352 -18.37 15.71 -12.54
N TRP A 353 -17.39 15.66 -13.43
CA TRP A 353 -16.48 14.51 -13.60
C TRP A 353 -15.40 14.39 -12.52
N ARG A 354 -15.18 15.43 -11.72
CA ARG A 354 -14.20 15.37 -10.62
C ARG A 354 -14.70 14.46 -9.51
N PRO A 355 -13.84 13.56 -8.97
CA PRO A 355 -14.27 12.58 -7.97
C PRO A 355 -14.92 13.15 -6.72
N TYR A 356 -14.60 14.38 -6.33
CA TYR A 356 -15.17 15.02 -5.15
C TYR A 356 -16.51 15.69 -5.43
N PHE A 357 -16.84 16.04 -6.67
CA PHE A 357 -17.97 16.91 -6.98
C PHE A 357 -19.30 16.28 -6.57
N VAL A 358 -19.69 15.17 -7.19
CA VAL A 358 -20.97 14.50 -6.93
C VAL A 358 -21.10 14.07 -5.46
N PRO A 359 -20.09 13.43 -4.82
CA PRO A 359 -20.17 13.09 -3.39
C PRO A 359 -20.40 14.31 -2.47
N ASN A 360 -19.79 15.44 -2.77
CA ASN A 360 -20.00 16.66 -1.97
C ASN A 360 -21.42 17.22 -2.19
N VAL A 361 -21.85 17.35 -3.44
CA VAL A 361 -23.17 17.92 -3.78
C VAL A 361 -24.30 17.13 -3.14
N VAL A 362 -24.26 15.80 -3.25
CA VAL A 362 -25.33 14.92 -2.69
C VAL A 362 -25.45 15.03 -1.17
N GLN A 363 -24.35 15.33 -0.49
CA GLN A 363 -24.36 15.44 0.97
C GLN A 363 -24.69 16.86 1.48
N LEU A 364 -24.66 17.87 0.60
CA LEU A 364 -25.07 19.22 0.97
C LEU A 364 -26.60 19.30 1.11
N SER A 365 -27.05 19.99 2.14
CA SER A 365 -28.47 20.25 2.44
C SER A 365 -28.56 21.48 3.32
N GLU A 366 -29.78 21.99 3.57
CA GLU A 366 -29.99 23.10 4.50
C GLU A 366 -29.44 22.81 5.90
N ASN A 367 -29.53 21.55 6.35
CA ASN A 367 -29.00 21.12 7.65
C ASN A 367 -27.49 20.81 7.63
N ARG A 368 -26.89 20.65 6.43
CA ARG A 368 -25.48 20.35 6.24
C ARG A 368 -24.95 21.20 5.10
N ARG A 369 -24.64 22.43 5.40
CA ARG A 369 -24.27 23.43 4.39
C ARG A 369 -22.84 23.32 3.90
N THR A 370 -21.98 22.54 4.57
CA THR A 370 -20.56 22.43 4.20
C THR A 370 -20.13 20.96 4.04
N MET A 371 -19.26 20.76 3.07
CA MET A 371 -18.58 19.49 2.83
C MET A 371 -17.10 19.74 2.51
N VAL A 372 -16.24 18.83 2.97
CA VAL A 372 -14.81 18.83 2.69
C VAL A 372 -14.45 17.57 1.92
N SER A 373 -13.76 17.73 0.79
CA SER A 373 -13.30 16.59 0.00
C SER A 373 -12.18 15.82 0.73
N ARG A 374 -11.90 14.60 0.28
CA ARG A 374 -10.60 13.98 0.55
C ARG A 374 -9.50 14.83 -0.09
N ALA A 375 -8.27 14.74 0.45
CA ALA A 375 -7.11 15.39 -0.14
C ALA A 375 -6.81 14.82 -1.53
N TYR A 376 -6.43 15.69 -2.45
CA TYR A 376 -6.02 15.32 -3.80
C TYR A 376 -5.00 16.34 -4.35
N THR A 377 -4.28 15.96 -5.40
CA THR A 377 -3.31 16.85 -6.04
C THR A 377 -4.01 17.78 -7.01
N ASP A 378 -3.81 19.09 -6.87
CA ASP A 378 -4.28 20.09 -7.81
C ASP A 378 -3.54 19.96 -9.15
N LEU A 379 -4.27 20.06 -10.25
CA LEU A 379 -3.72 19.88 -11.60
C LEU A 379 -2.74 20.98 -12.00
N ASN A 380 -2.96 22.20 -11.52
CA ASN A 380 -2.20 23.39 -11.91
C ASN A 380 -0.98 23.60 -10.99
N SER A 381 -1.22 23.66 -9.68
CA SER A 381 -0.17 23.96 -8.70
C SER A 381 0.61 22.72 -8.26
N ARG A 382 0.11 21.51 -8.53
CA ARG A 382 0.60 20.23 -8.01
C ARG A 382 0.65 20.14 -6.48
N ALA A 383 0.05 21.10 -5.79
CA ALA A 383 -0.07 21.08 -4.35
C ALA A 383 -1.15 20.07 -3.90
N TRP A 384 -0.97 19.51 -2.71
CA TRP A 384 -2.03 18.80 -2.03
C TRP A 384 -3.08 19.78 -1.55
N ILE A 385 -4.34 19.52 -1.89
CA ILE A 385 -5.46 20.38 -1.55
C ILE A 385 -6.65 19.56 -1.08
N ARG A 386 -7.53 20.20 -0.33
CA ARG A 386 -8.92 19.79 -0.14
C ARG A 386 -9.83 20.88 -0.65
N THR A 387 -10.97 20.49 -1.19
CA THR A 387 -12.01 21.41 -1.62
C THR A 387 -13.09 21.48 -0.55
N VAL A 388 -13.32 22.67 -0.01
CA VAL A 388 -14.47 22.95 0.85
C VAL A 388 -15.61 23.42 -0.05
N SER A 389 -16.72 22.69 -0.02
CA SER A 389 -17.95 23.01 -0.75
C SER A 389 -18.96 23.60 0.23
N VAL A 390 -19.55 24.73 -0.11
CA VAL A 390 -20.56 25.42 0.72
C VAL A 390 -21.82 25.65 -0.08
N LEU A 391 -22.97 25.17 0.40
CA LEU A 391 -24.27 25.47 -0.19
C LEU A 391 -24.61 26.95 0.10
N VAL A 392 -24.62 27.78 -0.93
CA VAL A 392 -24.93 29.21 -0.82
C VAL A 392 -26.46 29.42 -0.85
N LYS A 393 -27.11 28.84 -1.85
CA LYS A 393 -28.55 28.76 -2.01
C LYS A 393 -28.94 27.48 -2.73
N PRO A 394 -30.21 27.05 -2.73
CA PRO A 394 -30.62 25.88 -3.50
C PRO A 394 -30.10 25.94 -4.93
N GLY A 395 -29.38 24.90 -5.34
CA GLY A 395 -28.80 24.79 -6.69
C GLY A 395 -27.45 25.47 -6.91
N ILE A 396 -26.94 26.28 -5.97
CA ILE A 396 -25.66 27.03 -6.12
C ILE A 396 -24.70 26.69 -4.98
N ILE A 397 -23.50 26.26 -5.37
CA ILE A 397 -22.47 25.80 -4.43
C ILE A 397 -21.20 26.61 -4.66
N LEU A 398 -20.65 27.14 -3.59
CA LEU A 398 -19.32 27.74 -3.57
C LEU A 398 -18.28 26.63 -3.32
N PHE A 399 -17.22 26.63 -4.12
CA PHE A 399 -16.06 25.77 -3.95
C PHE A 399 -14.85 26.63 -3.58
N VAL A 400 -14.17 26.23 -2.52
CA VAL A 400 -12.90 26.83 -2.08
C VAL A 400 -11.84 25.77 -1.98
N ASP A 401 -10.87 25.81 -2.89
CA ASP A 401 -9.71 24.94 -2.84
C ASP A 401 -8.70 25.48 -1.83
N MET A 402 -8.29 24.67 -0.89
CA MET A 402 -7.38 25.04 0.20
C MET A 402 -6.20 24.08 0.24
N LYS A 403 -4.99 24.60 0.45
CA LYS A 403 -3.81 23.76 0.67
C LYS A 403 -4.01 22.90 1.89
N ASP A 404 -3.75 21.60 1.72
CA ASP A 404 -3.76 20.65 2.81
C ASP A 404 -2.38 20.62 3.48
N PRO A 405 -2.26 20.98 4.77
CA PRO A 405 -1.00 20.91 5.50
C PRO A 405 -0.59 19.47 5.85
N GLU A 406 -1.46 18.48 5.57
CA GLU A 406 -1.24 17.10 6.00
C GLU A 406 0.11 16.50 5.58
N PRO A 407 0.66 16.76 4.36
CA PRO A 407 1.99 16.27 4.03
C PRO A 407 3.10 16.73 4.97
N ASP A 408 2.95 17.93 5.56
CA ASP A 408 3.96 18.48 6.48
C ASP A 408 3.85 17.91 7.89
N TYR A 409 2.66 17.50 8.33
CA TYR A 409 2.44 16.81 9.61
C TYR A 409 3.12 15.43 9.66
N TYR A 410 3.27 14.78 8.53
CA TYR A 410 3.86 13.43 8.43
C TYR A 410 5.35 13.46 8.03
N ARG A 411 5.91 14.66 7.80
CA ARG A 411 7.35 14.86 7.54
C ARG A 411 8.19 14.97 8.83
N LEU A 412 7.54 15.05 9.97
CA LEU A 412 8.18 15.03 11.29
C LEU A 412 8.34 13.59 11.77
#